data_01b910a5eac5a5d31991460ac0b536b0
#
_entry.id   01b910a5eac5a5d31991460ac0b536b0
#
_cell.length_a   1.000
_cell.length_b   1.000
_cell.length_c   1.000
_cell.angle_alpha   90.00
_cell.angle_beta   90.00
_cell.angle_gamma   90.00
#
_symmetry.space_group_name_H-M   'P 1'
#
loop_
_entity.id
_entity.type
_entity.pdbx_description
1 polymer ?
#
loop_
_entity_poly.entity_id
_entity_poly.type
_entity_poly.pdbx_seq_one_letter_code
_entity_poly.pdbx_strand_id
1 'polypeptide(L)'
;MMVPDETVTIDSTTATKLVGDKYNVELSANIYYANDLNSDGTPKSNKWVVLVHGFMMNGQAITDALGEMYLEQGYNILAPDLRGAGNTSGSNGMGYLESLDVFDWLTYLNNRYSNNCSQILVHGVSLGGATTLFLSGLEVNGQTIKDKNVIGLVDDCGYTSMTGIIKDLLN
;
A
#
# COMPACT_ATOMS: atom_id res chain seq x y z
N MET A 1 -18.18 9.02 -1.98
CA MET A 1 -16.79 9.31 -1.55
C MET A 1 -16.69 8.96 -0.07
N MET A 2 -15.86 7.99 0.26
CA MET A 2 -15.59 7.60 1.63
C MET A 2 -14.74 8.68 2.31
N VAL A 3 -15.02 8.95 3.59
CA VAL A 3 -14.23 9.92 4.37
C VAL A 3 -13.21 9.15 5.19
N PRO A 4 -11.91 9.44 5.07
CA PRO A 4 -10.92 8.77 5.89
C PRO A 4 -11.06 9.15 7.37
N ASP A 5 -10.79 8.20 8.25
CA ASP A 5 -10.69 8.46 9.69
C ASP A 5 -9.42 9.23 10.03
N GLU A 6 -8.34 8.94 9.29
CA GLU A 6 -7.05 9.61 9.42
C GLU A 6 -6.34 9.75 8.06
N THR A 7 -5.52 10.79 7.93
CA THR A 7 -4.46 10.87 6.92
C THR A 7 -3.12 10.91 7.63
N VAL A 8 -2.19 10.06 7.21
CA VAL A 8 -0.89 9.88 7.85
C VAL A 8 0.24 10.01 6.85
N THR A 9 1.43 10.41 7.33
CA THR A 9 2.63 10.52 6.50
C THR A 9 3.81 9.79 7.12
N ILE A 10 4.69 9.25 6.27
CA ILE A 10 5.98 8.65 6.64
C ILE A 10 7.03 8.98 5.59
N ASP A 11 8.30 8.84 5.93
CA ASP A 11 9.41 8.94 4.96
C ASP A 11 9.60 7.62 4.19
N SER A 12 9.95 7.72 2.91
CA SER A 12 10.30 6.57 2.06
C SER A 12 11.70 6.03 2.38
N THR A 13 11.82 5.38 3.53
CA THR A 13 13.11 4.94 4.09
C THR A 13 13.76 3.84 3.26
N THR A 14 12.98 2.88 2.80
CA THR A 14 13.50 1.71 2.05
C THR A 14 14.02 2.13 0.68
N ALA A 15 13.30 2.97 -0.06
CA ALA A 15 13.75 3.48 -1.36
C ALA A 15 15.02 4.32 -1.21
N THR A 16 15.09 5.18 -0.19
CA THR A 16 16.29 5.97 0.12
C THR A 16 17.52 5.09 0.36
N LYS A 17 17.39 4.04 1.17
CA LYS A 17 18.51 3.14 1.49
C LYS A 17 18.96 2.27 0.33
N LEU A 18 18.02 1.73 -0.46
CA LEU A 18 18.34 0.75 -1.50
C LEU A 18 18.67 1.38 -2.86
N VAL A 19 18.10 2.56 -3.15
CA VAL A 19 18.20 3.19 -4.47
C VAL A 19 18.92 4.54 -4.42
N GLY A 20 18.84 5.26 -3.30
CA GLY A 20 19.57 6.49 -3.04
C GLY A 20 18.72 7.65 -2.57
N ASP A 21 19.37 8.66 -1.97
CA ASP A 21 18.74 9.79 -1.29
C ASP A 21 17.79 10.63 -2.16
N LYS A 22 18.05 10.67 -3.48
CA LYS A 22 17.17 11.37 -4.42
C LYS A 22 15.75 10.78 -4.52
N TYR A 23 15.55 9.59 -3.97
CA TYR A 23 14.25 8.91 -3.92
C TYR A 23 13.55 9.08 -2.57
N ASN A 24 14.13 9.87 -1.66
CA ASN A 24 13.45 10.23 -0.43
C ASN A 24 12.28 11.17 -0.73
N VAL A 25 11.08 10.74 -0.36
CA VAL A 25 9.85 11.52 -0.46
C VAL A 25 9.01 11.27 0.79
N GLU A 26 8.20 12.25 1.16
CA GLU A 26 7.15 12.05 2.15
C GLU A 26 5.99 11.31 1.48
N LEU A 27 5.68 10.14 2.03
CA LEU A 27 4.58 9.29 1.60
C LEU A 27 3.33 9.61 2.39
N SER A 28 2.19 9.69 1.73
CA SER A 28 0.88 9.93 2.35
C SER A 28 -0.03 8.72 2.19
N ALA A 29 -0.85 8.43 3.19
CA ALA A 29 -1.90 7.42 3.12
C ALA A 29 -3.13 7.81 3.92
N ASN A 30 -4.29 7.36 3.47
CA ASN A 30 -5.54 7.43 4.21
C ASN A 30 -5.78 6.13 4.97
N ILE A 31 -6.31 6.26 6.18
CA ILE A 31 -6.71 5.13 7.03
C ILE A 31 -8.22 5.17 7.23
N TYR A 32 -8.84 3.99 7.18
CA TYR A 32 -10.26 3.77 7.45
C TYR A 32 -10.40 2.58 8.39
N TYR A 33 -11.15 2.74 9.47
CA TYR A 33 -11.39 1.68 10.43
C TYR A 33 -12.69 0.95 10.15
N ALA A 34 -12.66 -0.39 10.21
CA ALA A 34 -13.83 -1.22 9.95
C ALA A 34 -14.91 -1.11 11.04
N ASN A 35 -14.51 -0.74 12.25
CA ASN A 35 -15.37 -0.62 13.42
C ASN A 35 -14.93 0.54 14.30
N ASP A 36 -15.76 0.87 15.30
CA ASP A 36 -15.36 1.82 16.33
C ASP A 36 -14.01 1.45 16.96
N LEU A 37 -13.28 2.45 17.37
CA LEU A 37 -12.02 2.26 18.09
C LEU A 37 -12.28 1.77 19.53
N ASN A 38 -11.27 1.15 20.12
CA ASN A 38 -11.20 0.89 21.56
C ASN A 38 -11.05 2.23 22.32
N SER A 39 -11.24 2.18 23.65
CA SER A 39 -11.11 3.36 24.50
C SER A 39 -9.69 3.98 24.50
N ASP A 40 -8.68 3.22 24.12
CA ASP A 40 -7.29 3.67 23.97
C ASP A 40 -6.96 4.20 22.56
N GLY A 41 -7.96 4.28 21.67
CA GLY A 41 -7.81 4.75 20.30
C GLY A 41 -7.26 3.71 19.32
N THR A 42 -7.10 2.45 19.74
CA THR A 42 -6.66 1.38 18.83
C THR A 42 -7.86 0.77 18.08
N PRO A 43 -7.66 0.24 16.85
CA PRO A 43 -8.74 -0.44 16.12
C PRO A 43 -9.16 -1.73 16.83
N LYS A 44 -10.46 -2.02 16.82
CA LYS A 44 -10.98 -3.29 17.36
C LYS A 44 -10.62 -4.50 16.50
N SER A 45 -10.54 -4.30 15.20
CA SER A 45 -10.13 -5.35 14.27
C SER A 45 -8.60 -5.41 14.17
N ASN A 46 -8.05 -6.63 14.11
CA ASN A 46 -6.64 -6.89 13.84
C ASN A 46 -6.35 -7.25 12.38
N LYS A 47 -7.37 -7.15 11.52
CA LYS A 47 -7.28 -7.37 10.08
C LYS A 47 -7.08 -6.06 9.35
N TRP A 48 -6.13 -6.04 8.42
CA TRP A 48 -5.81 -4.89 7.60
C TRP A 48 -5.75 -5.25 6.13
N VAL A 49 -6.10 -4.31 5.27
CA VAL A 49 -5.77 -4.36 3.85
C VAL A 49 -5.03 -3.10 3.45
N VAL A 50 -3.94 -3.27 2.70
CA VAL A 50 -3.27 -2.17 2.00
C VAL A 50 -3.81 -2.16 0.58
N LEU A 51 -4.54 -1.10 0.20
CA LEU A 51 -5.12 -0.91 -1.12
C LEU A 51 -4.18 -0.08 -1.99
N VAL A 52 -3.57 -0.71 -2.98
CA VAL A 52 -2.56 -0.09 -3.84
C VAL A 52 -3.18 0.27 -5.19
N HIS A 53 -3.33 1.57 -5.45
CA HIS A 53 -4.06 2.09 -6.61
C HIS A 53 -3.31 1.93 -7.95
N GLY A 54 -4.07 2.07 -9.05
CA GLY A 54 -3.54 2.07 -10.40
C GLY A 54 -2.92 3.40 -10.84
N PHE A 55 -2.34 3.41 -12.05
CA PHE A 55 -1.81 4.63 -12.67
C PHE A 55 -2.92 5.67 -12.85
N MET A 56 -2.60 6.96 -12.62
CA MET A 56 -3.55 8.09 -12.65
C MET A 56 -4.70 8.02 -11.61
N MET A 57 -4.56 7.18 -10.60
CA MET A 57 -5.46 7.11 -9.44
C MET A 57 -4.75 7.65 -8.18
N ASN A 58 -5.42 7.57 -7.05
CA ASN A 58 -4.89 7.85 -5.72
C ASN A 58 -5.54 6.93 -4.68
N GLY A 59 -5.10 7.01 -3.44
CA GLY A 59 -5.63 6.18 -2.34
C GLY A 59 -7.13 6.37 -2.10
N GLN A 60 -7.65 7.58 -2.28
CA GLN A 60 -9.09 7.85 -2.17
C GLN A 60 -9.89 7.10 -3.25
N ALA A 61 -9.42 7.17 -4.49
CA ALA A 61 -10.15 6.58 -5.63
C ALA A 61 -10.26 5.05 -5.53
N ILE A 62 -9.18 4.36 -5.11
CA ILE A 62 -9.25 2.91 -4.91
C ILE A 62 -10.10 2.54 -3.70
N THR A 63 -10.09 3.36 -2.65
CA THR A 63 -10.95 3.12 -1.49
C THR A 63 -12.43 3.33 -1.84
N ASP A 64 -12.77 4.33 -2.62
CA ASP A 64 -14.14 4.54 -3.10
C ASP A 64 -14.64 3.36 -3.96
N ALA A 65 -13.72 2.66 -4.66
CA ALA A 65 -14.07 1.52 -5.51
C ALA A 65 -14.19 0.19 -4.73
N LEU A 66 -13.29 -0.07 -3.78
CA LEU A 66 -13.16 -1.39 -3.13
C LEU A 66 -13.33 -1.36 -1.61
N GLY A 67 -13.29 -0.17 -0.99
CA GLY A 67 -13.19 -0.05 0.46
C GLY A 67 -14.37 -0.62 1.22
N GLU A 68 -15.59 -0.37 0.75
CA GLU A 68 -16.81 -0.85 1.42
C GLU A 68 -16.79 -2.37 1.59
N MET A 69 -16.40 -3.10 0.56
CA MET A 69 -16.28 -4.56 0.59
C MET A 69 -15.33 -5.04 1.70
N TYR A 70 -14.19 -4.36 1.87
CA TYR A 70 -13.22 -4.72 2.90
C TYR A 70 -13.68 -4.33 4.31
N LEU A 71 -14.24 -3.14 4.48
CA LEU A 71 -14.78 -2.69 5.77
C LEU A 71 -15.91 -3.60 6.29
N GLU A 72 -16.81 -4.03 5.40
CA GLU A 72 -17.88 -4.98 5.74
C GLU A 72 -17.36 -6.35 6.19
N GLN A 73 -16.19 -6.76 5.71
CA GLN A 73 -15.51 -7.99 6.14
C GLN A 73 -14.61 -7.79 7.38
N GLY A 74 -14.65 -6.60 7.98
CA GLY A 74 -13.91 -6.28 9.18
C GLY A 74 -12.44 -5.96 8.96
N TYR A 75 -12.02 -5.61 7.74
CA TYR A 75 -10.66 -5.15 7.45
C TYR A 75 -10.57 -3.63 7.62
N ASN A 76 -9.66 -3.17 8.46
CA ASN A 76 -9.21 -1.78 8.41
C ASN A 76 -8.43 -1.58 7.10
N ILE A 77 -8.45 -0.37 6.57
CA ILE A 77 -7.81 -0.04 5.30
C ILE A 77 -6.68 0.95 5.53
N LEU A 78 -5.53 0.71 4.91
CA LEU A 78 -4.50 1.70 4.62
C LEU A 78 -4.44 1.84 3.10
N ALA A 79 -4.73 3.04 2.60
CA ALA A 79 -4.73 3.35 1.18
C ALA A 79 -3.68 4.43 0.89
N PRO A 80 -2.43 4.04 0.51
CA PRO A 80 -1.38 4.99 0.21
C PRO A 80 -1.64 5.71 -1.12
N ASP A 81 -1.22 6.96 -1.18
CA ASP A 81 -0.94 7.65 -2.44
C ASP A 81 0.44 7.20 -2.93
N LEU A 82 0.51 6.59 -4.10
CA LEU A 82 1.77 6.18 -4.70
C LEU A 82 2.58 7.42 -5.17
N ARG A 83 3.87 7.25 -5.40
CA ARG A 83 4.77 8.31 -5.88
C ARG A 83 4.21 9.05 -7.09
N GLY A 84 4.14 10.38 -7.00
CA GLY A 84 3.59 11.25 -8.04
C GLY A 84 2.07 11.25 -8.14
N ALA A 85 1.37 10.74 -7.12
CA ALA A 85 -0.09 10.73 -7.04
C ALA A 85 -0.58 11.30 -5.72
N GLY A 86 -1.78 11.87 -5.71
CA GLY A 86 -2.43 12.41 -4.53
C GLY A 86 -1.54 13.40 -3.78
N ASN A 87 -1.29 13.12 -2.51
CA ASN A 87 -0.45 13.95 -1.63
C ASN A 87 1.01 13.48 -1.55
N THR A 88 1.37 12.40 -2.25
CA THR A 88 2.75 11.90 -2.31
C THR A 88 3.49 12.50 -3.49
N SER A 89 4.60 13.18 -3.24
CA SER A 89 5.47 13.73 -4.27
C SER A 89 6.34 12.67 -4.96
N GLY A 90 7.24 13.09 -5.82
CA GLY A 90 8.20 12.22 -6.50
C GLY A 90 7.70 11.71 -7.85
N SER A 91 8.39 10.72 -8.38
CA SER A 91 8.11 10.14 -9.70
C SER A 91 7.79 8.66 -9.57
N ASN A 92 6.84 8.22 -10.38
CA ASN A 92 6.44 6.82 -10.46
C ASN A 92 7.62 5.93 -10.90
N GLY A 93 7.80 4.82 -10.21
CA GLY A 93 8.86 3.81 -10.45
C GLY A 93 8.35 2.54 -11.12
N MET A 94 7.17 2.62 -11.73
CA MET A 94 6.54 1.52 -12.48
C MET A 94 6.37 0.21 -11.69
N GLY A 95 6.02 0.36 -10.44
CA GLY A 95 5.79 -0.73 -9.49
C GLY A 95 6.99 -1.04 -8.60
N TYR A 96 8.22 -0.81 -9.06
CA TYR A 96 9.41 -1.14 -8.26
C TYR A 96 9.61 -0.19 -7.07
N LEU A 97 9.68 1.13 -7.28
CA LEU A 97 9.83 2.09 -6.18
C LEU A 97 8.61 2.04 -5.25
N GLU A 98 7.43 1.90 -5.83
CA GLU A 98 6.18 1.77 -5.08
C GLU A 98 6.20 0.53 -4.17
N SER A 99 6.81 -0.58 -4.59
CA SER A 99 6.93 -1.76 -3.73
C SER A 99 7.80 -1.52 -2.49
N LEU A 100 8.85 -0.70 -2.63
CA LEU A 100 9.68 -0.28 -1.50
C LEU A 100 8.90 0.60 -0.51
N ASP A 101 8.07 1.50 -1.03
CA ASP A 101 7.19 2.36 -0.23
C ASP A 101 6.09 1.56 0.48
N VAL A 102 5.49 0.58 -0.21
CA VAL A 102 4.50 -0.32 0.42
C VAL A 102 5.16 -1.14 1.54
N PHE A 103 6.42 -1.55 1.39
CA PHE A 103 7.15 -2.21 2.46
C PHE A 103 7.34 -1.29 3.69
N ASP A 104 7.59 0.01 3.49
CA ASP A 104 7.62 0.99 4.57
C ASP A 104 6.24 1.14 5.24
N TRP A 105 5.16 1.15 4.47
CA TRP A 105 3.80 1.16 5.02
C TRP A 105 3.45 -0.10 5.82
N LEU A 106 3.91 -1.27 5.39
CA LEU A 106 3.76 -2.51 6.17
C LEU A 106 4.52 -2.42 7.50
N THR A 107 5.72 -1.85 7.48
CA THR A 107 6.50 -1.58 8.69
C THR A 107 5.79 -0.60 9.62
N TYR A 108 5.21 0.47 9.07
CA TYR A 108 4.42 1.44 9.82
C TYR A 108 3.21 0.79 10.52
N LEU A 109 2.42 -0.03 9.80
CA LEU A 109 1.29 -0.73 10.38
C LEU A 109 1.70 -1.63 11.55
N ASN A 110 2.76 -2.42 11.36
CA ASN A 110 3.26 -3.31 12.41
C ASN A 110 3.79 -2.56 13.63
N ASN A 111 4.43 -1.41 13.44
CA ASN A 111 4.94 -0.61 14.55
C ASN A 111 3.82 0.12 15.31
N ARG A 112 2.90 0.74 14.56
CA ARG A 112 1.82 1.54 15.17
C ARG A 112 0.75 0.68 15.85
N TYR A 113 0.39 -0.45 15.25
CA TYR A 113 -0.71 -1.30 15.67
C TYR A 113 -0.24 -2.70 16.09
N SER A 114 0.92 -2.81 16.75
CA SER A 114 1.60 -4.07 17.05
C SER A 114 0.70 -5.18 17.64
N ASN A 115 -0.29 -4.81 18.45
CA ASN A 115 -1.25 -5.75 19.05
C ASN A 115 -2.54 -5.93 18.25
N ASN A 116 -2.78 -5.07 17.25
CA ASN A 116 -4.02 -5.00 16.47
C ASN A 116 -3.73 -5.03 14.96
N CYS A 117 -2.66 -5.72 14.55
CA CYS A 117 -2.24 -5.87 13.16
C CYS A 117 -1.59 -7.24 12.95
N SER A 118 -2.40 -8.31 13.03
CA SER A 118 -1.88 -9.69 12.90
C SER A 118 -2.12 -10.31 11.53
N GLN A 119 -2.96 -9.70 10.70
CA GLN A 119 -3.33 -10.20 9.38
C GLN A 119 -3.41 -9.02 8.40
N ILE A 120 -2.50 -9.00 7.43
CA ILE A 120 -2.49 -7.97 6.38
C ILE A 120 -2.70 -8.64 5.02
N LEU A 121 -3.66 -8.13 4.25
CA LEU A 121 -3.75 -8.35 2.81
C LEU A 121 -3.14 -7.14 2.09
N VAL A 122 -2.51 -7.37 0.95
CA VAL A 122 -2.14 -6.31 0.02
C VAL A 122 -2.90 -6.55 -1.28
N HIS A 123 -3.74 -5.60 -1.67
CA HIS A 123 -4.52 -5.67 -2.90
C HIS A 123 -4.11 -4.52 -3.82
N GLY A 124 -3.48 -4.86 -4.94
CA GLY A 124 -3.04 -3.90 -5.95
C GLY A 124 -3.80 -4.06 -7.26
N VAL A 125 -4.19 -2.92 -7.84
CA VAL A 125 -4.90 -2.85 -9.13
C VAL A 125 -3.98 -2.24 -10.19
N SER A 126 -3.82 -2.87 -11.35
CA SER A 126 -3.01 -2.39 -12.48
C SER A 126 -1.56 -2.10 -12.06
N LEU A 127 -1.12 -0.83 -12.01
CA LEU A 127 0.19 -0.44 -11.45
C LEU A 127 0.36 -0.95 -10.02
N GLY A 128 -0.69 -0.89 -9.21
CA GLY A 128 -0.71 -1.47 -7.85
C GLY A 128 -0.55 -2.98 -7.87
N GLY A 129 -1.10 -3.67 -8.86
CA GLY A 129 -0.88 -5.10 -9.09
C GLY A 129 0.59 -5.40 -9.38
N ALA A 130 1.23 -4.66 -10.30
CA ALA A 130 2.65 -4.76 -10.56
C ALA A 130 3.49 -4.49 -9.30
N THR A 131 3.11 -3.47 -8.51
CA THR A 131 3.72 -3.18 -7.21
C THR A 131 3.65 -4.38 -6.27
N THR A 132 2.51 -5.03 -6.21
CA THR A 132 2.27 -6.23 -5.39
C THR A 132 3.15 -7.40 -5.82
N LEU A 133 3.34 -7.59 -7.14
CA LEU A 133 4.26 -8.61 -7.67
C LEU A 133 5.71 -8.34 -7.28
N PHE A 134 6.21 -7.10 -7.43
CA PHE A 134 7.55 -6.74 -6.96
C PHE A 134 7.70 -6.94 -5.45
N LEU A 135 6.70 -6.53 -4.69
CA LEU A 135 6.66 -6.68 -3.23
C LEU A 135 6.77 -8.15 -2.81
N SER A 136 6.20 -9.09 -3.57
CA SER A 136 6.19 -10.51 -3.25
C SER A 136 7.59 -11.13 -3.16
N GLY A 137 8.53 -10.62 -3.95
CA GLY A 137 9.93 -11.05 -3.97
C GLY A 137 10.90 -10.16 -3.22
N LEU A 138 10.39 -9.10 -2.57
CA LEU A 138 11.24 -8.12 -1.90
C LEU A 138 11.79 -8.66 -0.58
N GLU A 139 13.10 -8.47 -0.38
CA GLU A 139 13.78 -8.67 0.89
C GLU A 139 14.53 -7.41 1.28
N VAL A 140 14.31 -6.91 2.49
CA VAL A 140 14.93 -5.70 3.03
C VAL A 140 15.57 -6.03 4.37
N ASN A 141 16.89 -5.96 4.46
CA ASN A 141 17.65 -6.28 5.67
C ASN A 141 17.31 -7.68 6.25
N GLY A 142 17.15 -8.69 5.39
CA GLY A 142 16.78 -10.05 5.78
C GLY A 142 15.30 -10.24 6.16
N GLN A 143 14.47 -9.24 6.00
CA GLN A 143 13.01 -9.31 6.24
C GLN A 143 12.26 -9.34 4.93
N THR A 144 11.22 -10.15 4.88
CA THR A 144 10.26 -10.26 3.79
C THR A 144 8.88 -9.75 4.23
N ILE A 145 7.91 -9.75 3.33
CA ILE A 145 6.52 -9.40 3.67
C ILE A 145 5.90 -10.36 4.69
N LYS A 146 6.39 -11.61 4.79
CA LYS A 146 5.92 -12.57 5.82
C LYS A 146 6.25 -12.08 7.23
N ASP A 147 7.40 -11.43 7.39
CA ASP A 147 7.83 -10.82 8.66
C ASP A 147 7.04 -9.55 9.01
N LYS A 148 6.15 -9.12 8.11
CA LYS A 148 5.23 -7.97 8.27
C LYS A 148 3.77 -8.39 8.42
N ASN A 149 3.50 -9.63 8.82
CA ASN A 149 2.15 -10.18 9.00
C ASN A 149 1.28 -10.20 7.70
N VAL A 150 1.91 -10.18 6.53
CA VAL A 150 1.20 -10.32 5.25
C VAL A 150 0.79 -11.78 5.07
N ILE A 151 -0.53 -12.00 4.99
CA ILE A 151 -1.14 -13.33 4.83
C ILE A 151 -1.58 -13.62 3.40
N GLY A 152 -1.65 -12.61 2.55
CA GLY A 152 -2.07 -12.76 1.15
C GLY A 152 -1.80 -11.52 0.32
N LEU A 153 -1.62 -11.75 -0.98
CA LEU A 153 -1.46 -10.73 -2.00
C LEU A 153 -2.54 -10.93 -3.06
N VAL A 154 -3.16 -9.85 -3.50
CA VAL A 154 -4.11 -9.82 -4.62
C VAL A 154 -3.51 -8.95 -5.71
N ASP A 155 -3.20 -9.56 -6.84
CA ASP A 155 -2.80 -8.87 -8.06
C ASP A 155 -4.02 -8.79 -8.99
N ASP A 156 -4.61 -7.61 -9.08
CA ASP A 156 -5.73 -7.35 -9.97
C ASP A 156 -5.25 -6.59 -11.21
N CYS A 157 -5.16 -7.30 -12.34
CA CYS A 157 -4.71 -6.77 -13.63
C CYS A 157 -3.29 -6.17 -13.61
N GLY A 158 -2.41 -6.66 -12.75
CA GLY A 158 -1.01 -6.25 -12.73
C GLY A 158 -0.24 -6.70 -13.97
N TYR A 159 0.87 -6.07 -14.21
CA TYR A 159 1.77 -6.39 -15.32
C TYR A 159 3.15 -6.81 -14.83
N THR A 160 3.77 -7.74 -15.55
CA THR A 160 5.11 -8.23 -15.22
C THR A 160 6.23 -7.46 -15.93
N SER A 161 5.91 -6.68 -16.97
CA SER A 161 6.89 -5.86 -17.69
C SER A 161 6.25 -4.69 -18.43
N MET A 162 6.87 -3.52 -18.33
CA MET A 162 6.47 -2.31 -19.08
C MET A 162 6.59 -2.51 -20.59
N THR A 163 7.59 -3.25 -21.05
CA THR A 163 7.79 -3.55 -22.47
C THR A 163 6.62 -4.36 -23.03
N GLY A 164 6.06 -5.27 -22.23
CA GLY A 164 4.86 -6.03 -22.59
C GLY A 164 3.66 -5.11 -22.79
N ILE A 165 3.35 -4.26 -21.81
CA ILE A 165 2.22 -3.31 -21.88
C ILE A 165 2.33 -2.38 -23.08
N ILE A 166 3.51 -1.78 -23.30
CA ILE A 166 3.71 -0.83 -24.43
C ILE A 166 3.48 -1.57 -25.76
N LYS A 167 3.93 -2.79 -25.92
CA LYS A 167 3.68 -3.59 -27.13
C LYS A 167 2.19 -3.87 -27.32
N ASP A 168 1.48 -4.23 -26.25
CA ASP A 168 0.05 -4.54 -26.32
C ASP A 168 -0.81 -3.31 -26.61
N LEU A 169 -0.41 -2.12 -26.15
CA LEU A 169 -1.09 -0.86 -26.43
C LEU A 169 -0.83 -0.31 -27.85
N LEU A 170 0.24 -0.74 -28.50
CA LEU A 170 0.62 -0.27 -29.86
C LEU A 170 0.17 -1.23 -30.98
N ASN A 171 -0.44 -2.37 -30.65
CA ASN A 171 -1.04 -3.32 -31.59
C ASN A 171 -2.56 -3.21 -31.60
#